data_8cfe621eb98977c2bcaa87ccf7038fe2
#
_entry.id   8cfe621eb98977c2bcaa87ccf7038fe2
#
_cell.length_a   1.000
_cell.length_b   1.000
_cell.length_c   1.000
_cell.angle_alpha   90.00
_cell.angle_beta   90.00
_cell.angle_gamma   90.00
#
_symmetry.space_group_name_H-M   'P 1'
#
loop_
_entity.id
_entity.type
_entity.pdbx_description
1 polymer ?
#
loop_
_entity_poly.entity_id
_entity_poly.type
_entity_poly.pdbx_seq_one_letter_code
_entity_poly.pdbx_strand_id
1 'polypeptide(L)'
;MIDVKLWKDEPTATPKAIELLRAQLQEIVHALPAPAVAKLREVPLWFSSPYPGVSPRAEYHPDAGWLRANRRDPAMARAVEFTDIKDFESETRRMPNFTLHELAHAYHDRFLAEGFNNADLKKAHTRAKASGTYDHVERKDAQGKSYMDQAYALVNPMEFFAETTEAYFARNDFFPFDRAELHKADPETEQLLGRLWGVTPISD
;
A
#
# COMPACT_ATOMS: atom_id res chain seq x y z
N MET A 1 -12.23 -10.15 7.41
CA MET A 1 -13.71 -10.35 7.42
C MET A 1 -14.21 -10.32 5.99
N ILE A 2 -15.31 -11.01 5.67
CA ILE A 2 -15.81 -11.12 4.29
C ILE A 2 -17.31 -10.86 4.34
N ASP A 3 -17.82 -9.90 3.52
CA ASP A 3 -19.26 -9.72 3.33
C ASP A 3 -19.85 -11.02 2.78
N VAL A 4 -20.84 -11.57 3.49
CA VAL A 4 -21.45 -12.85 3.11
C VAL A 4 -22.16 -12.81 1.75
N LYS A 5 -22.54 -11.60 1.28
CA LYS A 5 -23.14 -11.40 -0.04
C LYS A 5 -22.16 -11.77 -1.17
N LEU A 6 -20.86 -11.53 -0.97
CA LEU A 6 -19.84 -11.83 -1.98
C LEU A 6 -19.79 -13.32 -2.37
N TRP A 7 -20.05 -14.23 -1.43
CA TRP A 7 -20.11 -15.65 -1.73
C TRP A 7 -21.27 -16.03 -2.67
N LYS A 8 -22.35 -15.25 -2.61
CA LYS A 8 -23.52 -15.45 -3.48
C LYS A 8 -23.39 -14.71 -4.80
N ASP A 9 -22.98 -13.44 -4.73
CA ASP A 9 -22.99 -12.53 -5.86
C ASP A 9 -21.75 -12.71 -6.76
N GLU A 10 -20.61 -13.10 -6.15
CA GLU A 10 -19.32 -13.29 -6.82
C GLU A 10 -18.69 -14.66 -6.46
N PRO A 11 -19.34 -15.78 -6.75
CA PRO A 11 -18.93 -17.10 -6.27
C PRO A 11 -17.60 -17.59 -6.85
N THR A 12 -17.16 -17.05 -7.97
CA THR A 12 -15.88 -17.39 -8.61
C THR A 12 -14.78 -16.38 -8.24
N ALA A 13 -15.10 -15.09 -8.25
CA ALA A 13 -14.12 -14.04 -7.98
C ALA A 13 -13.70 -14.01 -6.51
N THR A 14 -14.63 -14.23 -5.57
CA THR A 14 -14.35 -14.19 -4.14
C THR A 14 -13.28 -15.20 -3.69
N PRO A 15 -13.36 -16.52 -4.00
CA PRO A 15 -12.30 -17.47 -3.64
C PRO A 15 -10.96 -17.10 -4.26
N LYS A 16 -10.95 -16.63 -5.52
CA LYS A 16 -9.73 -16.23 -6.23
C LYS A 16 -9.06 -15.03 -5.58
N ALA A 17 -9.83 -13.98 -5.22
CA ALA A 17 -9.31 -12.82 -4.52
C ALA A 17 -8.72 -13.18 -3.15
N ILE A 18 -9.36 -14.11 -2.41
CA ILE A 18 -8.83 -14.61 -1.13
C ILE A 18 -7.51 -15.35 -1.32
N GLU A 19 -7.38 -16.17 -2.38
CA GLU A 19 -6.15 -16.89 -2.71
C GLU A 19 -5.01 -15.90 -3.01
N LEU A 20 -5.27 -14.90 -3.86
CA LEU A 20 -4.30 -13.87 -4.21
C LEU A 20 -3.90 -13.01 -2.99
N LEU A 21 -4.87 -12.61 -2.15
CA LEU A 21 -4.57 -11.89 -0.90
C LEU A 21 -3.67 -12.73 0.02
N ARG A 22 -3.93 -14.04 0.15
CA ARG A 22 -3.06 -14.93 0.94
C ARG A 22 -1.65 -14.98 0.41
N ALA A 23 -1.46 -15.03 -0.91
CA ALA A 23 -0.14 -15.01 -1.54
C ALA A 23 0.59 -13.69 -1.21
N GLN A 24 -0.06 -12.53 -1.41
CA GLN A 24 0.50 -11.23 -1.06
C GLN A 24 0.87 -11.13 0.42
N LEU A 25 0.02 -11.62 1.33
CA LEU A 25 0.31 -11.63 2.77
C LEU A 25 1.49 -12.54 3.12
N GLN A 26 1.68 -13.66 2.44
CA GLN A 26 2.84 -14.53 2.62
C GLN A 26 4.12 -13.83 2.19
N GLU A 27 4.12 -13.11 1.06
CA GLU A 27 5.25 -12.30 0.60
C GLU A 27 5.58 -11.20 1.63
N ILE A 28 4.58 -10.49 2.16
CA ILE A 28 4.76 -9.48 3.20
C ILE A 28 5.43 -10.08 4.45
N VAL A 29 4.93 -11.21 4.92
CA VAL A 29 5.50 -11.90 6.10
C VAL A 29 6.95 -12.34 5.86
N HIS A 30 7.30 -12.68 4.63
CA HIS A 30 8.67 -13.08 4.26
C HIS A 30 9.61 -11.88 4.11
N ALA A 31 9.12 -10.77 3.56
CA ALA A 31 9.94 -9.61 3.22
C ALA A 31 10.19 -8.67 4.41
N LEU A 32 9.20 -8.50 5.31
CA LEU A 32 9.27 -7.53 6.38
C LEU A 32 9.90 -8.08 7.66
N PRO A 33 10.54 -7.20 8.50
CA PRO A 33 11.01 -7.59 9.83
C PRO A 33 9.89 -8.14 10.72
N ALA A 34 10.16 -9.17 11.51
CA ALA A 34 9.18 -9.82 12.37
C ALA A 34 8.42 -8.86 13.33
N PRO A 35 9.05 -7.82 13.93
CA PRO A 35 8.33 -6.84 14.74
C PRO A 35 7.31 -6.02 13.94
N ALA A 36 7.61 -5.67 12.68
CA ALA A 36 6.68 -4.97 11.81
C ALA A 36 5.50 -5.88 11.42
N VAL A 37 5.78 -7.13 11.07
CA VAL A 37 4.75 -8.15 10.79
C VAL A 37 3.82 -8.34 11.99
N ALA A 38 4.35 -8.38 13.23
CA ALA A 38 3.53 -8.51 14.43
C ALA A 38 2.52 -7.36 14.56
N LYS A 39 2.93 -6.12 14.28
CA LYS A 39 2.06 -4.95 14.26
C LYS A 39 1.02 -5.02 13.15
N LEU A 40 1.42 -5.39 11.92
CA LEU A 40 0.51 -5.50 10.79
C LEU A 40 -0.57 -6.56 10.97
N ARG A 41 -0.31 -7.62 11.75
CA ARG A 41 -1.32 -8.64 12.12
C ARG A 41 -2.48 -8.09 12.96
N GLU A 42 -2.34 -6.90 13.54
CA GLU A 42 -3.40 -6.20 14.27
C GLU A 42 -4.34 -5.41 13.35
N VAL A 43 -4.03 -5.30 12.04
CA VAL A 43 -4.83 -4.56 11.07
C VAL A 43 -5.92 -5.48 10.52
N PRO A 44 -7.22 -5.17 10.76
CA PRO A 44 -8.30 -5.96 10.16
C PRO A 44 -8.33 -5.79 8.64
N LEU A 45 -8.63 -6.88 7.93
CA LEU A 45 -8.83 -6.87 6.48
C LEU A 45 -10.28 -7.24 6.19
N TRP A 46 -10.93 -6.45 5.31
CA TRP A 46 -12.32 -6.61 4.92
C TRP A 46 -12.45 -6.80 3.42
N PHE A 47 -13.24 -7.79 3.02
CA PHE A 47 -13.81 -7.85 1.68
C PHE A 47 -15.25 -7.38 1.72
N SER A 48 -15.55 -6.31 0.97
CA SER A 48 -16.88 -5.69 0.90
C SER A 48 -17.40 -5.68 -0.53
N SER A 49 -18.71 -5.69 -0.67
CA SER A 49 -19.35 -5.43 -1.97
C SER A 49 -19.05 -3.99 -2.43
N PRO A 50 -18.89 -3.76 -3.75
CA PRO A 50 -18.68 -2.41 -4.28
C PRO A 50 -19.80 -1.46 -3.88
N TYR A 51 -19.44 -0.20 -3.59
CA TYR A 51 -20.41 0.86 -3.26
C TYR A 51 -20.94 1.53 -4.54
N PRO A 52 -22.25 1.84 -4.61
CA PRO A 52 -22.80 2.53 -5.77
C PRO A 52 -22.10 3.87 -6.04
N GLY A 53 -21.64 4.07 -7.28
CA GLY A 53 -20.97 5.31 -7.70
C GLY A 53 -19.55 5.48 -7.21
N VAL A 54 -18.96 4.47 -6.58
CA VAL A 54 -17.55 4.44 -6.14
C VAL A 54 -16.81 3.38 -6.95
N SER A 55 -15.70 3.76 -7.56
CA SER A 55 -14.84 2.78 -8.25
C SER A 55 -14.29 1.77 -7.25
N PRO A 56 -14.39 0.45 -7.54
CA PRO A 56 -13.82 -0.59 -6.70
C PRO A 56 -12.31 -0.38 -6.51
N ARG A 57 -11.82 -0.60 -5.28
CA ARG A 57 -10.41 -0.44 -4.91
C ARG A 57 -10.08 -1.10 -3.58
N ALA A 58 -8.79 -1.16 -3.25
CA ALA A 58 -8.32 -1.32 -1.90
C ALA A 58 -8.18 0.06 -1.23
N GLU A 59 -8.49 0.19 0.06
CA GLU A 59 -8.37 1.43 0.83
C GLU A 59 -8.12 1.14 2.30
N TYR A 60 -7.13 1.83 2.91
CA TYR A 60 -7.04 1.94 4.36
C TYR A 60 -7.95 3.04 4.89
N HIS A 61 -8.70 2.78 5.93
CA HIS A 61 -9.63 3.73 6.56
C HIS A 61 -9.11 4.23 7.91
N PRO A 62 -8.57 5.46 8.01
CA PRO A 62 -7.96 5.94 9.26
C PRO A 62 -8.98 6.21 10.37
N ASP A 63 -10.21 6.63 10.04
CA ASP A 63 -11.20 7.04 11.04
C ASP A 63 -12.64 6.68 10.72
N ALA A 64 -13.46 6.55 11.80
CA ALA A 64 -14.87 6.22 11.71
C ALA A 64 -15.76 7.40 11.25
N GLY A 65 -15.28 8.63 11.36
CA GLY A 65 -16.05 9.82 10.99
C GLY A 65 -16.20 9.90 9.47
N TRP A 66 -15.11 9.71 8.75
CA TRP A 66 -15.13 9.66 7.29
C TRP A 66 -16.01 8.50 6.78
N LEU A 67 -15.90 7.32 7.40
CA LEU A 67 -16.74 6.15 7.04
C LEU A 67 -18.22 6.47 7.17
N ARG A 68 -18.65 7.05 8.30
CA ARG A 68 -20.06 7.45 8.50
C ARG A 68 -20.52 8.49 7.47
N ALA A 69 -19.69 9.50 7.21
CA ALA A 69 -20.00 10.55 6.22
C ALA A 69 -20.16 9.98 4.80
N ASN A 70 -19.45 8.89 4.48
CA ASN A 70 -19.50 8.21 3.18
C ASN A 70 -20.42 6.97 3.19
N ARG A 71 -21.27 6.81 4.19
CA ARG A 71 -22.24 5.70 4.32
C ARG A 71 -21.59 4.31 4.34
N ARG A 72 -20.36 4.23 4.87
CA ARG A 72 -19.63 2.98 5.09
C ARG A 72 -19.71 2.57 6.57
N ASP A 73 -19.47 1.29 6.83
CA ASP A 73 -19.51 0.77 8.20
C ASP A 73 -18.36 1.35 9.04
N PRO A 74 -18.65 2.09 10.12
CA PRO A 74 -17.62 2.65 11.00
C PRO A 74 -16.78 1.59 11.73
N ALA A 75 -17.19 0.33 11.74
CA ALA A 75 -16.39 -0.77 12.28
C ALA A 75 -15.13 -1.05 11.46
N MET A 76 -15.06 -0.57 10.21
CA MET A 76 -13.86 -0.65 9.37
C MET A 76 -12.80 0.42 9.69
N ALA A 77 -13.01 1.27 10.70
CA ALA A 77 -11.98 2.21 11.12
C ALA A 77 -10.68 1.49 11.50
N ARG A 78 -9.56 1.98 10.99
CA ARG A 78 -8.21 1.39 11.12
C ARG A 78 -8.05 0.00 10.50
N ALA A 79 -8.85 -0.28 9.47
CA ALA A 79 -8.80 -1.51 8.69
C ALA A 79 -8.48 -1.20 7.22
N VAL A 80 -8.05 -2.22 6.49
CA VAL A 80 -7.98 -2.20 5.02
C VAL A 80 -9.24 -2.86 4.46
N GLU A 81 -9.89 -2.19 3.54
CA GLU A 81 -11.06 -2.68 2.82
C GLU A 81 -10.72 -2.94 1.35
N PHE A 82 -11.19 -4.06 0.83
CA PHE A 82 -11.08 -4.45 -0.58
C PHE A 82 -12.49 -4.52 -1.17
N THR A 83 -12.81 -3.66 -2.12
CA THR A 83 -14.08 -3.66 -2.86
C THR A 83 -13.89 -4.10 -4.32
N ASP A 84 -12.65 -4.33 -4.74
CA ASP A 84 -12.21 -4.67 -6.09
C ASP A 84 -12.13 -6.18 -6.36
N ILE A 85 -13.06 -6.95 -5.81
CA ILE A 85 -13.03 -8.42 -5.85
C ILE A 85 -12.93 -8.96 -7.28
N LYS A 86 -13.63 -8.34 -8.24
CA LYS A 86 -13.58 -8.73 -9.66
C LYS A 86 -12.26 -8.37 -10.33
N ASP A 87 -11.68 -7.25 -9.92
CA ASP A 87 -10.49 -6.68 -10.53
C ASP A 87 -9.21 -7.04 -9.76
N PHE A 88 -9.34 -7.79 -8.65
CA PHE A 88 -8.24 -8.14 -7.75
C PHE A 88 -7.06 -8.78 -8.49
N GLU A 89 -7.34 -9.67 -9.46
CA GLU A 89 -6.30 -10.30 -10.26
C GLU A 89 -5.61 -9.31 -11.22
N SER A 90 -6.35 -8.37 -11.83
CA SER A 90 -5.76 -7.33 -12.69
C SER A 90 -4.94 -6.33 -11.89
N GLU A 91 -5.40 -5.96 -10.69
CA GLU A 91 -4.64 -5.12 -9.77
C GLU A 91 -3.36 -5.81 -9.29
N THR A 92 -3.39 -7.11 -8.98
CA THR A 92 -2.19 -7.89 -8.65
C THR A 92 -1.18 -7.92 -9.81
N ARG A 93 -1.64 -7.90 -11.07
CA ARG A 93 -0.72 -7.79 -12.22
C ARG A 93 -0.09 -6.42 -12.34
N ARG A 94 -0.80 -5.35 -12.00
CA ARG A 94 -0.32 -3.96 -12.04
C ARG A 94 0.62 -3.67 -10.88
N MET A 95 0.16 -3.97 -9.67
CA MET A 95 0.87 -3.80 -8.40
C MET A 95 0.92 -5.17 -7.71
N PRO A 96 2.02 -5.92 -7.86
CA PRO A 96 2.07 -7.31 -7.39
C PRO A 96 1.72 -7.48 -5.92
N ASN A 97 1.96 -6.46 -5.10
CA ASN A 97 1.59 -6.49 -3.69
C ASN A 97 0.92 -5.18 -3.22
N PHE A 98 -0.21 -4.80 -3.86
CA PHE A 98 -0.98 -3.61 -3.45
C PHE A 98 -1.55 -3.74 -2.03
N THR A 99 -1.65 -4.95 -1.48
CA THR A 99 -1.96 -5.15 -0.06
C THR A 99 -0.89 -4.54 0.84
N LEU A 100 0.39 -4.58 0.43
CA LEU A 100 1.48 -3.92 1.17
C LEU A 100 1.31 -2.40 1.17
N HIS A 101 0.87 -1.81 0.05
CA HIS A 101 0.55 -0.38 -0.04
C HIS A 101 -0.44 0.04 1.05
N GLU A 102 -1.58 -0.63 1.13
CA GLU A 102 -2.63 -0.32 2.11
C GLU A 102 -2.19 -0.61 3.55
N LEU A 103 -1.43 -1.68 3.75
CA LEU A 103 -0.83 -1.98 5.05
C LEU A 103 0.27 -0.98 5.44
N ALA A 104 0.96 -0.36 4.48
CA ALA A 104 1.88 0.72 4.76
C ALA A 104 1.14 1.97 5.26
N HIS A 105 -0.01 2.33 4.70
CA HIS A 105 -0.85 3.37 5.28
C HIS A 105 -1.26 3.06 6.72
N ALA A 106 -1.69 1.81 6.99
CA ALA A 106 -2.03 1.37 8.34
C ALA A 106 -0.82 1.44 9.29
N TYR A 107 0.36 1.07 8.82
CA TYR A 107 1.60 1.14 9.61
C TYR A 107 1.98 2.58 9.90
N HIS A 108 1.90 3.46 8.91
CA HIS A 108 2.16 4.90 9.03
C HIS A 108 1.25 5.53 10.09
N ASP A 109 -0.07 5.33 9.98
CA ASP A 109 -1.06 5.91 10.89
C ASP A 109 -0.94 5.39 12.32
N ARG A 110 -0.77 4.07 12.48
CA ARG A 110 -0.97 3.42 13.79
C ARG A 110 0.31 3.20 14.58
N PHE A 111 1.47 3.07 13.91
CA PHE A 111 2.68 2.52 14.53
C PHE A 111 3.91 3.41 14.37
N LEU A 112 3.88 4.43 13.51
CA LEU A 112 4.93 5.44 13.47
C LEU A 112 4.63 6.57 14.45
N ALA A 113 5.68 7.25 14.91
CA ALA A 113 5.55 8.42 15.75
C ALA A 113 4.71 9.49 15.04
N GLU A 114 3.72 10.06 15.72
CA GLU A 114 2.78 11.08 15.23
C GLU A 114 1.90 10.63 14.04
N GLY A 115 1.87 9.31 13.74
CA GLY A 115 1.04 8.75 12.66
C GLY A 115 1.27 9.47 11.33
N PHE A 116 0.22 9.85 10.62
CA PHE A 116 0.30 10.59 9.35
C PHE A 116 0.96 11.98 9.46
N ASN A 117 1.26 12.44 10.68
CA ASN A 117 2.00 13.68 10.91
C ASN A 117 3.50 13.45 11.09
N ASN A 118 4.01 12.23 10.86
CA ASN A 118 5.42 11.90 11.01
C ASN A 118 6.32 12.92 10.32
N ALA A 119 7.20 13.58 11.11
CA ALA A 119 8.01 14.70 10.64
C ALA A 119 9.07 14.28 9.62
N ASP A 120 9.65 13.06 9.78
CA ASP A 120 10.69 12.56 8.87
C ASP A 120 10.11 12.26 7.49
N LEU A 121 8.91 11.67 7.42
CA LEU A 121 8.22 11.41 6.16
C LEU A 121 7.78 12.69 5.46
N LYS A 122 7.27 13.69 6.20
CA LYS A 122 6.95 15.01 5.63
C LYS A 122 8.18 15.68 5.04
N LYS A 123 9.31 15.62 5.74
CA LYS A 123 10.59 16.15 5.25
C LYS A 123 11.09 15.40 4.02
N ALA A 124 11.03 14.08 4.02
CA ALA A 124 11.44 13.25 2.87
C ALA A 124 10.58 13.54 1.63
N HIS A 125 9.25 13.58 1.78
CA HIS A 125 8.33 13.95 0.70
C HIS A 125 8.60 15.35 0.14
N THR A 126 8.86 16.35 1.03
CA THR A 126 9.21 17.72 0.59
C THR A 126 10.51 17.72 -0.21
N ARG A 127 11.53 16.95 0.21
CA ARG A 127 12.80 16.79 -0.50
C ARG A 127 12.57 16.12 -1.86
N ALA A 128 11.78 15.04 -1.91
CA ALA A 128 11.43 14.33 -3.14
C ALA A 128 10.77 15.25 -4.17
N LYS A 129 9.81 16.08 -3.73
CA LYS A 129 9.19 17.11 -4.59
C LYS A 129 10.19 18.13 -5.11
N ALA A 130 11.14 18.56 -4.28
CA ALA A 130 12.13 19.56 -4.67
C ALA A 130 13.24 19.00 -5.58
N SER A 131 13.47 17.69 -5.56
CA SER A 131 14.53 17.04 -6.34
C SER A 131 14.21 16.91 -7.84
N GLY A 132 12.92 16.89 -8.21
CA GLY A 132 12.47 16.58 -9.56
C GLY A 132 12.60 15.09 -9.95
N THR A 133 13.16 14.25 -9.08
CA THR A 133 13.41 12.82 -9.36
C THR A 133 12.15 12.04 -9.72
N TYR A 134 11.01 12.47 -9.17
CA TYR A 134 9.71 11.79 -9.27
C TYR A 134 8.71 12.47 -10.22
N ASP A 135 9.11 13.59 -10.87
CA ASP A 135 8.20 14.41 -11.67
C ASP A 135 7.82 13.79 -13.02
N HIS A 136 8.71 12.98 -13.58
CA HIS A 136 8.51 12.36 -14.90
C HIS A 136 9.22 11.01 -14.94
N VAL A 137 8.52 9.99 -14.48
CA VAL A 137 9.07 8.65 -14.28
C VAL A 137 8.36 7.60 -15.13
N GLU A 138 9.01 6.47 -15.38
CA GLU A 138 8.37 5.34 -16.02
C GLU A 138 7.32 4.74 -15.07
N ARG A 139 6.14 4.45 -15.64
CA ARG A 139 5.06 3.70 -15.01
C ARG A 139 4.69 2.50 -15.87
N LYS A 140 4.30 1.39 -15.23
CA LYS A 140 3.81 0.18 -15.91
C LYS A 140 2.33 -0.04 -15.63
N ASP A 141 1.57 -0.33 -16.69
CA ASP A 141 0.17 -0.75 -16.57
C ASP A 141 0.04 -2.26 -16.27
N ALA A 142 -1.21 -2.73 -16.10
CA ALA A 142 -1.51 -4.13 -15.82
C ALA A 142 -1.12 -5.10 -16.97
N GLN A 143 -0.83 -4.60 -18.17
CA GLN A 143 -0.33 -5.33 -19.33
C GLN A 143 1.19 -5.28 -19.43
N GLY A 144 1.88 -4.58 -18.50
CA GLY A 144 3.33 -4.38 -18.49
C GLY A 144 3.82 -3.34 -19.50
N LYS A 145 2.91 -2.57 -20.11
CA LYS A 145 3.28 -1.48 -21.02
C LYS A 145 3.76 -0.27 -20.23
N SER A 146 4.91 0.25 -20.63
CA SER A 146 5.50 1.43 -20.01
C SER A 146 4.99 2.72 -20.65
N TYR A 147 4.82 3.74 -19.82
CA TYR A 147 4.57 5.14 -20.21
C TYR A 147 5.15 6.07 -19.14
N MET A 148 5.29 7.36 -19.47
CA MET A 148 5.81 8.36 -18.54
C MET A 148 4.66 9.04 -17.80
N ASP A 149 4.83 9.20 -16.47
CA ASP A 149 3.84 9.84 -15.62
C ASP A 149 4.55 10.53 -14.43
N GLN A 150 3.84 11.35 -13.68
CA GLN A 150 4.32 11.81 -12.38
C GLN A 150 4.11 10.70 -11.35
N ALA A 151 5.13 10.40 -10.54
CA ALA A 151 5.01 9.37 -9.51
C ALA A 151 3.89 9.69 -8.53
N TYR A 152 3.04 8.70 -8.25
CA TYR A 152 1.96 8.83 -7.27
C TYR A 152 2.47 9.15 -5.86
N ALA A 153 3.69 8.76 -5.56
CA ALA A 153 4.44 9.15 -4.36
C ALA A 153 4.46 10.67 -4.09
N LEU A 154 4.33 11.53 -5.11
CA LEU A 154 4.33 12.99 -4.94
C LEU A 154 2.99 13.58 -4.48
N VAL A 155 1.91 12.80 -4.44
CA VAL A 155 0.56 13.28 -4.08
C VAL A 155 0.55 13.83 -2.65
N ASN A 156 1.06 13.05 -1.70
CA ASN A 156 1.14 13.43 -0.27
C ASN A 156 2.14 12.53 0.46
N PRO A 157 2.53 12.85 1.72
CA PRO A 157 3.47 12.02 2.50
C PRO A 157 2.98 10.58 2.79
N MET A 158 1.68 10.33 2.77
CA MET A 158 1.12 9.00 3.00
C MET A 158 1.37 8.09 1.79
N GLU A 159 1.05 8.61 0.59
CA GLU A 159 1.34 7.90 -0.67
C GLU A 159 2.85 7.75 -0.89
N PHE A 160 3.63 8.78 -0.54
CA PHE A 160 5.09 8.69 -0.60
C PHE A 160 5.62 7.50 0.21
N PHE A 161 5.13 7.32 1.44
CA PHE A 161 5.53 6.20 2.28
C PHE A 161 5.08 4.86 1.71
N ALA A 162 3.84 4.76 1.22
CA ALA A 162 3.29 3.52 0.69
C ALA A 162 4.02 3.09 -0.60
N GLU A 163 4.13 3.98 -1.59
CA GLU A 163 4.83 3.74 -2.86
C GLU A 163 6.30 3.35 -2.67
N THR A 164 7.02 4.11 -1.82
CA THR A 164 8.42 3.80 -1.55
C THR A 164 8.59 2.53 -0.71
N THR A 165 7.60 2.14 0.11
CA THR A 165 7.57 0.84 0.80
C THR A 165 7.41 -0.31 -0.20
N GLU A 166 6.57 -0.16 -1.22
CA GLU A 166 6.47 -1.17 -2.28
C GLU A 166 7.80 -1.35 -3.02
N ALA A 167 8.45 -0.25 -3.40
CA ALA A 167 9.78 -0.32 -4.01
C ALA A 167 10.83 -0.97 -3.08
N TYR A 168 10.73 -0.74 -1.76
CA TYR A 168 11.70 -1.25 -0.78
C TYR A 168 11.56 -2.76 -0.53
N PHE A 169 10.34 -3.30 -0.44
CA PHE A 169 10.07 -4.68 -0.02
C PHE A 169 9.45 -5.57 -1.10
N ALA A 170 8.92 -4.99 -2.15
CA ALA A 170 8.19 -5.71 -3.20
C ALA A 170 8.53 -5.14 -4.59
N ARG A 171 7.50 -4.73 -5.33
CA ARG A 171 7.64 -4.08 -6.62
C ARG A 171 6.56 -3.03 -6.80
N ASN A 172 6.97 -1.80 -7.10
CA ASN A 172 6.10 -0.67 -7.40
C ASN A 172 5.72 -0.66 -8.89
N ASP A 173 4.60 -0.01 -9.27
CA ASP A 173 4.22 0.24 -10.67
C ASP A 173 4.83 1.53 -11.24
N PHE A 174 5.34 2.43 -10.39
CA PHE A 174 6.14 3.60 -10.76
C PHE A 174 7.63 3.37 -10.48
N PHE A 175 8.50 3.99 -11.29
CA PHE A 175 9.92 4.11 -10.92
C PHE A 175 10.06 5.02 -9.67
N PRO A 176 10.91 4.59 -8.70
CA PRO A 176 11.72 3.37 -8.64
C PRO A 176 10.88 2.11 -8.41
N PHE A 177 11.12 1.07 -9.22
CA PHE A 177 10.33 -0.15 -9.19
C PHE A 177 10.74 -1.11 -8.08
N ASP A 178 12.00 -1.05 -7.65
CA ASP A 178 12.56 -1.92 -6.62
C ASP A 178 13.57 -1.19 -5.73
N ARG A 179 14.05 -1.89 -4.71
CA ARG A 179 14.97 -1.32 -3.71
C ARG A 179 16.29 -0.86 -4.29
N ALA A 180 16.83 -1.55 -5.30
CA ALA A 180 18.11 -1.17 -5.91
C ALA A 180 17.99 0.14 -6.69
N GLU A 181 16.88 0.32 -7.39
CA GLU A 181 16.54 1.58 -8.07
C GLU A 181 16.25 2.70 -7.06
N LEU A 182 15.51 2.41 -5.99
CA LEU A 182 15.25 3.36 -4.91
C LEU A 182 16.55 3.83 -4.26
N HIS A 183 17.46 2.90 -3.92
CA HIS A 183 18.78 3.24 -3.38
C HIS A 183 19.58 4.15 -4.31
N LYS A 184 19.52 3.92 -5.61
CA LYS A 184 20.21 4.73 -6.62
C LYS A 184 19.60 6.10 -6.81
N ALA A 185 18.25 6.18 -6.82
CA ALA A 185 17.51 7.42 -7.11
C ALA A 185 17.35 8.33 -5.89
N ASP A 186 17.09 7.73 -4.71
CA ASP A 186 16.86 8.44 -3.44
C ASP A 186 17.38 7.61 -2.25
N PRO A 187 18.72 7.55 -2.07
CA PRO A 187 19.35 6.78 -0.99
C PRO A 187 18.93 7.22 0.41
N GLU A 188 18.60 8.50 0.60
CA GLU A 188 18.15 8.99 1.90
C GLU A 188 16.77 8.43 2.26
N THR A 189 15.88 8.32 1.29
CA THR A 189 14.56 7.68 1.49
C THR A 189 14.71 6.18 1.72
N GLU A 190 15.59 5.49 0.99
CA GLU A 190 15.87 4.08 1.23
C GLU A 190 16.34 3.83 2.67
N GLN A 191 17.28 4.63 3.17
CA GLN A 191 17.76 4.54 4.55
C GLN A 191 16.66 4.89 5.58
N LEU A 192 15.83 5.89 5.29
CA LEU A 192 14.70 6.26 6.15
C LEU A 192 13.72 5.09 6.30
N LEU A 193 13.35 4.45 5.20
CA LEU A 193 12.46 3.29 5.21
C LEU A 193 13.03 2.15 6.04
N GLY A 194 14.32 1.84 5.87
CA GLY A 194 15.01 0.85 6.71
C GLY A 194 14.83 1.11 8.21
N ARG A 195 15.03 2.37 8.65
CA ARG A 195 14.82 2.76 10.05
C ARG A 195 13.36 2.66 10.48
N LEU A 196 12.43 3.17 9.68
CA LEU A 196 10.99 3.21 10.03
C LEU A 196 10.38 1.80 10.12
N TRP A 197 10.80 0.90 9.25
CA TRP A 197 10.36 -0.49 9.26
C TRP A 197 11.17 -1.40 10.21
N GLY A 198 12.24 -0.87 10.81
CA GLY A 198 13.08 -1.62 11.74
C GLY A 198 13.94 -2.69 11.07
N VAL A 199 14.37 -2.44 9.83
CA VAL A 199 15.35 -3.28 9.14
C VAL A 199 16.71 -3.07 9.81
N THR A 200 17.28 -4.13 10.38
CA THR A 200 18.62 -4.08 10.96
C THR A 200 19.64 -3.89 9.84
N PRO A 201 20.52 -2.88 9.90
CA PRO A 201 21.64 -2.81 8.96
C PRO A 201 22.44 -4.12 9.01
N ILE A 202 22.79 -4.65 7.85
CA ILE A 202 23.75 -5.75 7.78
C ILE A 202 25.07 -5.18 8.29
N SER A 203 25.56 -5.68 9.43
CA SER A 203 26.91 -5.35 9.90
C SER A 203 27.89 -5.98 8.91
N ASP A 204 28.68 -5.14 8.25
CA ASP A 204 29.80 -5.60 7.43
C ASP A 204 30.83 -6.36 8.26
#